data_9da80017b1a16c92fbd7f373beab4e36
#
_entry.id   9da80017b1a16c92fbd7f373beab4e36
#
_cell.length_a   1.000
_cell.length_b   1.000
_cell.length_c   1.000
_cell.angle_alpha   90.00
_cell.angle_beta   90.00
_cell.angle_gamma   90.00
#
_symmetry.space_group_name_H-M   'P 1'
#
loop_
_entity.id
_entity.type
_entity.pdbx_description
1 polymer ?
#
loop_
_entity_poly.entity_id
_entity_poly.type
_entity_poly.pdbx_seq_one_letter_code
_entity_poly.pdbx_strand_id
1 'polypeptide(L)'
;MRKLTYYVASTLDGFIASPQGTFDFFAMEPDYLDAIAAEYPETLPAGYRAHRGLSGPGQHFDTVLEGRNTYQVGLDAGTTNAYPHLEHYVFSRTLTQSPDPSVKLSSTPLATVRELKARDGLGLWLCGGGRLAAELQPEIDAYVIKLNPVIAGSGIKLIDAGFAPHRLQLTGSRALQSGVVLLNYVPRAT
;
A
#
# COMPACT_ATOMS: atom_id res chain seq x y z
N MET A 1 14.02 -0.82 14.87
CA MET A 1 12.81 -0.02 14.61
C MET A 1 12.22 -0.45 13.27
N ARG A 2 10.93 -0.74 13.20
CA ARG A 2 10.24 -1.21 11.99
C ARG A 2 10.18 -0.10 10.94
N LYS A 3 10.29 -0.46 9.66
CA LYS A 3 10.20 0.50 8.56
C LYS A 3 8.77 0.63 8.07
N LEU A 4 8.34 1.86 7.79
CA LEU A 4 7.11 2.13 7.05
C LEU A 4 7.44 2.21 5.56
N THR A 5 6.85 1.33 4.76
CA THR A 5 7.03 1.30 3.31
C THR A 5 5.71 1.66 2.61
N TYR A 6 5.72 2.68 1.78
CA TYR A 6 4.62 2.95 0.86
C TYR A 6 4.76 2.04 -0.36
N TYR A 7 4.00 0.93 -0.36
CA TYR A 7 3.99 -0.07 -1.41
C TYR A 7 2.69 0.02 -2.19
N VAL A 8 2.73 0.53 -3.42
CA VAL A 8 1.53 0.94 -4.16
C VAL A 8 1.74 0.83 -5.67
N ALA A 9 0.65 0.56 -6.43
CA ALA A 9 0.61 0.70 -7.89
C ALA A 9 0.34 2.16 -8.26
N SER A 10 0.95 2.64 -9.34
CA SER A 10 0.75 3.99 -9.86
C SER A 10 0.76 4.00 -11.39
N THR A 11 0.03 4.95 -11.99
CA THR A 11 0.16 5.32 -13.39
C THR A 11 1.41 6.14 -13.64
N LEU A 12 1.83 6.31 -14.89
CA LEU A 12 2.96 7.17 -15.28
C LEU A 12 2.78 8.63 -14.87
N ASP A 13 1.54 9.10 -14.83
CA ASP A 13 1.17 10.47 -14.45
C ASP A 13 0.75 10.61 -12.97
N GLY A 14 1.04 9.58 -12.12
CA GLY A 14 1.02 9.69 -10.67
C GLY A 14 -0.35 9.49 -10.00
N PHE A 15 -1.21 8.66 -10.58
CA PHE A 15 -2.49 8.28 -9.98
C PHE A 15 -2.48 6.83 -9.51
N ILE A 16 -3.15 6.54 -8.39
CA ILE A 16 -3.26 5.22 -7.79
C ILE A 16 -4.63 4.58 -7.96
N ALA A 17 -5.61 5.34 -8.41
CA ALA A 17 -6.96 4.90 -8.73
C ALA A 17 -7.66 5.95 -9.60
N SER A 18 -8.78 5.56 -10.22
CA SER A 18 -9.69 6.49 -10.89
C SER A 18 -10.30 7.51 -9.91
N PRO A 19 -10.99 8.57 -10.37
CA PRO A 19 -11.70 9.48 -9.47
C PRO A 19 -12.78 8.79 -8.61
N GLN A 20 -13.31 7.64 -9.05
CA GLN A 20 -14.29 6.81 -8.34
C GLN A 20 -13.63 5.77 -7.40
N GLY A 21 -12.29 5.66 -7.43
CA GLY A 21 -11.54 4.72 -6.59
C GLY A 21 -11.33 3.33 -7.22
N THR A 22 -11.70 3.12 -8.49
CA THR A 22 -11.40 1.86 -9.19
C THR A 22 -9.94 1.80 -9.65
N PHE A 23 -9.39 0.60 -9.78
CA PHE A 23 -7.99 0.35 -10.16
C PHE A 23 -7.83 -0.85 -11.11
N ASP A 24 -8.91 -1.26 -11.74
CA ASP A 24 -9.01 -2.39 -12.69
C ASP A 24 -8.26 -2.17 -13.99
N PHE A 25 -7.79 -0.94 -14.24
CA PHE A 25 -6.94 -0.59 -15.38
C PHE A 25 -5.44 -0.88 -15.16
N PHE A 26 -5.04 -1.29 -13.96
CA PHE A 26 -3.67 -1.72 -13.70
C PHE A 26 -3.40 -3.14 -14.23
N ALA A 27 -2.14 -3.38 -14.59
CA ALA A 27 -1.68 -4.68 -15.08
C ALA A 27 -1.99 -5.82 -14.11
N MET A 28 -2.55 -6.90 -14.63
CA MET A 28 -2.83 -8.14 -13.91
C MET A 28 -2.23 -9.35 -14.65
N GLU A 29 -1.25 -9.11 -15.52
CA GLU A 29 -0.56 -10.13 -16.30
C GLU A 29 0.20 -11.11 -15.40
N PRO A 30 0.39 -12.36 -15.85
CA PRO A 30 1.01 -13.42 -15.04
C PRO A 30 2.39 -13.07 -14.50
N ASP A 31 3.27 -12.43 -15.29
CA ASP A 31 4.62 -12.06 -14.87
C ASP A 31 4.63 -11.04 -13.75
N TYR A 32 3.68 -10.09 -13.77
CA TYR A 32 3.49 -9.13 -12.69
C TYR A 32 3.00 -9.80 -11.40
N LEU A 33 1.96 -10.64 -11.53
CA LEU A 33 1.39 -11.35 -10.38
C LEU A 33 2.38 -12.35 -9.77
N ASP A 34 3.17 -13.04 -10.62
CA ASP A 34 4.22 -13.95 -10.18
C ASP A 34 5.35 -13.20 -9.45
N ALA A 35 5.74 -12.03 -9.94
CA ALA A 35 6.72 -11.18 -9.29
C ALA A 35 6.26 -10.75 -7.89
N ILE A 36 4.99 -10.31 -7.75
CA ILE A 36 4.43 -9.94 -6.45
C ILE A 36 4.33 -11.16 -5.52
N ALA A 37 3.86 -12.30 -6.03
CA ALA A 37 3.75 -13.54 -5.26
C ALA A 37 5.11 -14.04 -4.75
N ALA A 38 6.17 -13.83 -5.51
CA ALA A 38 7.53 -14.23 -5.13
C ALA A 38 8.17 -13.28 -4.12
N GLU A 39 7.97 -11.95 -4.26
CA GLU A 39 8.70 -10.95 -3.47
C GLU A 39 7.89 -10.38 -2.30
N TYR A 40 6.58 -10.18 -2.50
CA TYR A 40 5.68 -9.55 -1.52
C TYR A 40 4.39 -10.37 -1.35
N PRO A 41 4.47 -11.68 -1.08
CA PRO A 41 3.29 -12.56 -1.03
C PRO A 41 2.24 -12.09 -0.02
N GLU A 42 2.66 -11.42 1.06
CA GLU A 42 1.78 -10.90 2.09
C GLU A 42 0.91 -9.72 1.63
N THR A 43 1.27 -9.06 0.53
CA THR A 43 0.49 -7.92 -0.01
C THR A 43 -0.65 -8.36 -0.92
N LEU A 44 -0.76 -9.66 -1.18
CA LEU A 44 -1.87 -10.23 -1.93
C LEU A 44 -3.05 -10.49 -1.02
N PRO A 45 -4.30 -10.18 -1.44
CA PRO A 45 -5.50 -10.48 -0.66
C PRO A 45 -5.64 -11.98 -0.35
N ALA A 46 -6.26 -12.31 0.78
CA ALA A 46 -6.35 -13.69 1.28
C ALA A 46 -6.96 -14.68 0.27
N GLY A 47 -7.98 -14.26 -0.48
CA GLY A 47 -8.59 -15.10 -1.53
C GLY A 47 -7.61 -15.45 -2.64
N TYR A 48 -6.79 -14.48 -3.08
CA TYR A 48 -5.76 -14.71 -4.09
C TYR A 48 -4.63 -15.60 -3.55
N ARG A 49 -4.19 -15.36 -2.30
CA ARG A 49 -3.18 -16.21 -1.63
C ARG A 49 -3.64 -17.67 -1.56
N ALA A 50 -4.88 -17.88 -1.15
CA ALA A 50 -5.46 -19.24 -1.08
C ALA A 50 -5.49 -19.91 -2.46
N HIS A 51 -5.92 -19.20 -3.51
CA HIS A 51 -5.95 -19.71 -4.88
C HIS A 51 -4.55 -20.12 -5.38
N ARG A 52 -3.51 -19.40 -4.99
CA ARG A 52 -2.11 -19.66 -5.37
C ARG A 52 -1.37 -20.60 -4.41
N GLY A 53 -2.04 -21.12 -3.38
CA GLY A 53 -1.42 -21.97 -2.36
C GLY A 53 -0.34 -21.26 -1.52
N LEU A 54 -0.40 -19.92 -1.44
CA LEU A 54 0.55 -19.12 -0.67
C LEU A 54 0.17 -19.17 0.81
N SER A 55 0.97 -19.85 1.60
CA SER A 55 0.85 -19.97 3.05
C SER A 55 2.14 -19.51 3.73
N GLY A 56 2.04 -19.18 5.01
CA GLY A 56 3.18 -18.75 5.80
C GLY A 56 3.20 -17.26 6.12
N PRO A 57 4.18 -16.85 6.95
CA PRO A 57 4.33 -15.46 7.38
C PRO A 57 4.75 -14.56 6.22
N GLY A 58 4.55 -13.25 6.40
CA GLY A 58 5.07 -12.24 5.49
C GLY A 58 6.60 -12.26 5.43
N GLN A 59 7.14 -11.79 4.32
CA GLN A 59 8.60 -11.64 4.12
C GLN A 59 9.07 -10.24 4.51
N HIS A 60 8.28 -9.22 4.20
CA HIS A 60 8.60 -7.81 4.42
C HIS A 60 7.68 -7.15 5.43
N PHE A 61 6.41 -7.54 5.48
CA PHE A 61 5.37 -6.88 6.25
C PHE A 61 4.59 -7.87 7.10
N ASP A 62 4.24 -7.45 8.31
CA ASP A 62 3.29 -8.13 9.19
C ASP A 62 2.09 -7.23 9.55
N THR A 63 2.09 -5.99 9.09
CA THR A 63 1.08 -4.98 9.39
C THR A 63 0.72 -4.22 8.12
N VAL A 64 -0.58 -4.06 7.85
CA VAL A 64 -1.10 -3.23 6.76
C VAL A 64 -1.82 -2.00 7.30
N LEU A 65 -1.60 -0.86 6.63
CA LEU A 65 -2.14 0.45 6.98
C LEU A 65 -2.96 0.98 5.80
N GLU A 66 -4.24 1.22 6.01
CA GLU A 66 -5.17 1.71 4.99
C GLU A 66 -5.91 2.97 5.44
N GLY A 67 -6.18 3.87 4.51
CA GLY A 67 -7.16 4.93 4.72
C GLY A 67 -8.58 4.40 4.54
N ARG A 68 -9.57 5.12 5.12
CA ARG A 68 -10.99 4.77 5.04
C ARG A 68 -11.47 4.40 3.62
N ASN A 69 -11.09 5.19 2.61
CA ASN A 69 -11.56 4.95 1.24
C ASN A 69 -10.93 3.69 0.62
N THR A 70 -9.66 3.39 0.94
CA THR A 70 -9.00 2.15 0.50
C THR A 70 -9.69 0.93 1.12
N TYR A 71 -9.99 0.98 2.41
CA TYR A 71 -10.75 -0.07 3.09
C TYR A 71 -12.17 -0.24 2.53
N GLN A 72 -12.84 0.88 2.16
CA GLN A 72 -14.19 0.84 1.58
C GLN A 72 -14.26 0.02 0.29
N VAL A 73 -13.20 0.04 -0.53
CA VAL A 73 -13.14 -0.78 -1.76
C VAL A 73 -13.29 -2.27 -1.45
N GLY A 74 -12.64 -2.75 -0.38
CA GLY A 74 -12.83 -4.14 0.09
C GLY A 74 -14.26 -4.41 0.55
N LEU A 75 -14.83 -3.49 1.32
CA LEU A 75 -16.22 -3.62 1.81
C LEU A 75 -17.23 -3.66 0.65
N ASP A 76 -17.05 -2.80 -0.36
CA ASP A 76 -17.93 -2.75 -1.54
C ASP A 76 -17.81 -4.05 -2.39
N ALA A 77 -16.64 -4.69 -2.34
CA ALA A 77 -16.41 -6.01 -2.93
C ALA A 77 -16.84 -7.19 -2.02
N GLY A 78 -17.49 -6.92 -0.89
CA GLY A 78 -17.96 -7.94 0.05
C GLY A 78 -16.88 -8.54 0.96
N THR A 79 -15.71 -7.89 1.06
CA THR A 79 -14.59 -8.36 1.88
C THR A 79 -14.40 -7.44 3.08
N THR A 80 -14.62 -7.93 4.29
CA THR A 80 -14.48 -7.16 5.54
C THR A 80 -13.05 -7.04 6.02
N ASN A 81 -12.17 -7.99 5.64
CA ASN A 81 -10.74 -7.96 5.86
C ASN A 81 -10.01 -8.67 4.71
N ALA A 82 -9.38 -7.91 3.83
CA ALA A 82 -8.64 -8.47 2.69
C ALA A 82 -7.31 -9.13 3.11
N TYR A 83 -6.78 -8.77 4.28
CA TYR A 83 -5.46 -9.19 4.78
C TYR A 83 -5.51 -9.77 6.20
N PRO A 84 -6.31 -10.83 6.48
CA PRO A 84 -6.45 -11.40 7.82
C PRO A 84 -5.16 -12.05 8.36
N HIS A 85 -4.16 -12.23 7.52
CA HIS A 85 -2.82 -12.72 7.87
C HIS A 85 -1.86 -11.61 8.33
N LEU A 86 -2.30 -10.34 8.30
CA LEU A 86 -1.57 -9.16 8.77
C LEU A 86 -2.33 -8.49 9.92
N GLU A 87 -1.61 -7.77 10.77
CA GLU A 87 -2.23 -6.82 11.68
C GLU A 87 -2.78 -5.66 10.86
N HIS A 88 -4.11 -5.47 10.85
CA HIS A 88 -4.77 -4.56 9.91
C HIS A 88 -5.28 -3.31 10.63
N TYR A 89 -4.76 -2.14 10.22
CA TYR A 89 -5.19 -0.82 10.70
C TYR A 89 -5.88 -0.02 9.62
N VAL A 90 -7.03 0.56 9.96
CA VAL A 90 -7.77 1.49 9.10
C VAL A 90 -7.83 2.86 9.77
N PHE A 91 -7.33 3.87 9.07
CA PHE A 91 -7.34 5.24 9.55
C PHE A 91 -8.61 5.97 9.10
N SER A 92 -9.42 6.39 10.08
CA SER A 92 -10.67 7.09 9.85
C SER A 92 -11.02 8.01 11.00
N ARG A 93 -11.60 9.17 10.69
CA ARG A 93 -12.18 10.09 11.68
C ARG A 93 -13.69 9.87 11.86
N THR A 94 -14.30 9.08 10.99
CA THR A 94 -15.76 8.91 10.93
C THR A 94 -16.21 7.47 11.10
N LEU A 95 -15.38 6.48 10.77
CA LEU A 95 -15.68 5.07 10.99
C LEU A 95 -15.45 4.74 12.46
N THR A 96 -16.49 4.40 13.19
CA THR A 96 -16.43 4.10 14.63
C THR A 96 -16.35 2.61 14.93
N GLN A 97 -16.74 1.76 13.96
CA GLN A 97 -16.68 0.32 14.10
C GLN A 97 -16.40 -0.34 12.76
N SER A 98 -15.53 -1.34 12.75
CA SER A 98 -15.31 -2.22 11.60
C SER A 98 -16.28 -3.41 11.65
N PRO A 99 -16.76 -3.89 10.49
CA PRO A 99 -17.54 -5.13 10.44
C PRO A 99 -16.69 -6.38 10.77
N ASP A 100 -15.36 -6.29 10.69
CA ASP A 100 -14.46 -7.33 11.16
C ASP A 100 -13.74 -6.88 12.45
N PRO A 101 -13.89 -7.59 13.57
CA PRO A 101 -13.31 -7.18 14.86
C PRO A 101 -11.77 -7.25 14.90
N SER A 102 -11.13 -7.95 13.98
CA SER A 102 -9.68 -8.01 13.87
C SER A 102 -9.07 -6.76 13.22
N VAL A 103 -9.89 -5.97 12.52
CA VAL A 103 -9.47 -4.70 11.90
C VAL A 103 -9.51 -3.58 12.95
N LYS A 104 -8.35 -3.00 13.20
CA LYS A 104 -8.15 -1.94 14.19
C LYS A 104 -8.40 -0.57 13.58
N LEU A 105 -9.17 0.26 14.27
CA LEU A 105 -9.44 1.63 13.83
C LEU A 105 -8.59 2.63 14.62
N SER A 106 -8.09 3.65 13.93
CA SER A 106 -7.42 4.78 14.55
C SER A 106 -7.76 6.09 13.83
N SER A 107 -7.84 7.18 14.59
CA SER A 107 -8.00 8.54 14.05
C SER A 107 -6.71 9.37 14.09
N THR A 108 -5.61 8.79 14.57
CA THR A 108 -4.32 9.48 14.79
C THR A 108 -3.17 8.76 14.05
N PRO A 109 -3.08 8.89 12.71
CA PRO A 109 -2.15 8.11 11.88
C PRO A 109 -0.69 8.22 12.33
N LEU A 110 -0.18 9.44 12.53
CA LEU A 110 1.21 9.67 12.92
C LEU A 110 1.56 9.05 14.27
N ALA A 111 0.70 9.21 15.28
CA ALA A 111 0.95 8.65 16.62
C ALA A 111 0.96 7.12 16.54
N THR A 112 -0.05 6.53 15.88
CA THR A 112 -0.17 5.08 15.71
C THR A 112 1.04 4.50 14.97
N VAL A 113 1.48 5.12 13.88
CA VAL A 113 2.67 4.65 13.12
C VAL A 113 3.92 4.70 13.99
N ARG A 114 4.15 5.76 14.76
CA ARG A 114 5.30 5.86 15.67
C ARG A 114 5.29 4.77 16.75
N GLU A 115 4.14 4.49 17.33
CA GLU A 115 3.96 3.39 18.29
C GLU A 115 4.26 2.04 17.63
N LEU A 116 3.74 1.79 16.43
CA LEU A 116 3.98 0.56 15.69
C LEU A 116 5.46 0.39 15.30
N LYS A 117 6.13 1.48 14.89
CA LYS A 117 7.58 1.45 14.56
C LYS A 117 8.44 1.13 15.78
N ALA A 118 7.98 1.43 16.99
CA ALA A 118 8.70 1.12 18.24
C ALA A 118 8.55 -0.34 18.70
N ARG A 119 7.61 -1.09 18.17
CA ARG A 119 7.41 -2.52 18.48
C ARG A 119 8.39 -3.40 17.70
N ASP A 120 8.57 -4.66 18.17
CA ASP A 120 9.22 -5.70 17.38
C ASP A 120 8.30 -6.20 16.27
N GLY A 121 8.87 -6.69 15.18
CA GLY A 121 8.14 -7.23 14.03
C GLY A 121 8.80 -6.91 12.69
N LEU A 122 8.11 -7.29 11.62
CA LEU A 122 8.48 -6.94 10.24
C LEU A 122 8.10 -5.48 9.94
N GLY A 123 8.26 -5.06 8.68
CA GLY A 123 7.87 -3.72 8.23
C GLY A 123 6.37 -3.45 8.31
N LEU A 124 6.02 -2.17 8.22
CA LEU A 124 4.66 -1.68 8.08
C LEU A 124 4.40 -1.38 6.59
N TRP A 125 3.34 -1.93 6.05
CA TRP A 125 2.91 -1.65 4.69
C TRP A 125 1.86 -0.54 4.66
N LEU A 126 2.19 0.62 4.13
CA LEU A 126 1.21 1.64 3.75
C LEU A 126 0.61 1.24 2.40
N CYS A 127 -0.61 0.71 2.42
CA CYS A 127 -1.34 0.31 1.22
C CYS A 127 -1.88 1.54 0.45
N GLY A 128 -2.37 2.53 1.17
CA GLY A 128 -2.87 3.79 0.60
C GLY A 128 -4.02 4.39 1.42
N GLY A 129 -4.74 5.47 0.97
CA GLY A 129 -4.57 6.22 -0.27
C GLY A 129 -3.67 7.44 -0.12
N GLY A 130 -3.65 8.25 -1.18
CA GLY A 130 -2.75 9.38 -1.30
C GLY A 130 -2.82 10.44 -0.20
N ARG A 131 -3.98 10.66 0.41
CA ARG A 131 -4.12 11.58 1.57
C ARG A 131 -3.44 11.02 2.83
N LEU A 132 -3.62 9.73 3.10
CA LEU A 132 -2.95 9.08 4.21
C LEU A 132 -1.44 9.04 3.97
N ALA A 133 -1.00 8.78 2.74
CA ALA A 133 0.41 8.81 2.37
C ALA A 133 1.02 10.22 2.54
N ALA A 134 0.27 11.27 2.22
CA ALA A 134 0.67 12.65 2.45
C ALA A 134 0.81 12.97 3.95
N GLU A 135 -0.14 12.55 4.78
CA GLU A 135 -0.10 12.74 6.24
C GLU A 135 1.06 11.97 6.89
N LEU A 136 1.33 10.75 6.40
CA LEU A 136 2.40 9.88 6.92
C LEU A 136 3.76 10.11 6.27
N GLN A 137 3.89 11.05 5.33
CA GLN A 137 5.13 11.29 4.58
C GLN A 137 6.38 11.47 5.46
N PRO A 138 6.33 12.15 6.61
CA PRO A 138 7.50 12.27 7.50
C PRO A 138 7.97 10.94 8.12
N GLU A 139 7.12 9.93 8.13
CA GLU A 139 7.40 8.61 8.71
C GLU A 139 7.71 7.54 7.65
N ILE A 140 7.57 7.84 6.34
CA ILE A 140 7.85 6.86 5.29
C ILE A 140 9.34 6.67 5.14
N ASP A 141 9.82 5.46 5.38
CA ASP A 141 11.23 5.07 5.27
C ASP A 141 11.61 4.53 3.89
N ALA A 142 10.61 4.01 3.14
CA ALA A 142 10.83 3.47 1.80
C ALA A 142 9.57 3.60 0.93
N TYR A 143 9.79 3.66 -0.38
CA TYR A 143 8.73 3.64 -1.39
C TYR A 143 9.01 2.47 -2.34
N VAL A 144 8.01 1.64 -2.56
CA VAL A 144 8.01 0.60 -3.59
C VAL A 144 6.86 0.91 -4.54
N ILE A 145 7.19 1.49 -5.67
CA ILE A 145 6.20 1.92 -6.66
C ILE A 145 6.14 0.88 -7.79
N LYS A 146 4.97 0.29 -7.97
CA LYS A 146 4.64 -0.57 -9.10
C LYS A 146 4.13 0.33 -10.23
N LEU A 147 5.06 0.89 -11.01
CA LEU A 147 4.77 1.85 -12.06
C LEU A 147 4.19 1.13 -13.27
N ASN A 148 2.91 1.35 -13.53
CA ASN A 148 2.20 0.75 -14.65
C ASN A 148 2.32 1.61 -15.93
N PRO A 149 2.38 1.00 -17.12
CA PRO A 149 2.48 1.70 -18.41
C PRO A 149 1.12 2.30 -18.83
N VAL A 150 0.51 3.09 -17.94
CA VAL A 150 -0.81 3.71 -18.10
C VAL A 150 -0.71 5.19 -17.82
N ILE A 151 -1.41 6.01 -18.60
CA ILE A 151 -1.68 7.44 -18.35
C ILE A 151 -3.17 7.56 -18.08
N ALA A 152 -3.54 8.08 -16.91
CA ALA A 152 -4.94 8.21 -16.49
C ALA A 152 -5.52 9.62 -16.73
N GLY A 153 -4.69 10.67 -16.77
CA GLY A 153 -5.09 12.05 -16.93
C GLY A 153 -5.74 12.67 -15.69
N SER A 154 -6.45 11.88 -14.88
CA SER A 154 -7.05 12.30 -13.62
C SER A 154 -7.30 11.08 -12.72
N GLY A 155 -7.43 11.31 -11.40
CA GLY A 155 -7.65 10.22 -10.46
C GLY A 155 -7.25 10.58 -9.03
N ILE A 156 -7.18 9.56 -8.19
CA ILE A 156 -6.63 9.68 -6.83
C ILE A 156 -5.11 9.72 -6.95
N LYS A 157 -4.51 10.80 -6.46
CA LYS A 157 -3.06 11.03 -6.55
C LYS A 157 -2.26 10.05 -5.69
N LEU A 158 -1.05 9.71 -6.14
CA LEU A 158 -0.06 8.95 -5.38
C LEU A 158 0.24 9.62 -4.02
N ILE A 159 0.44 10.92 -4.02
CA ILE A 159 0.55 11.77 -2.82
C ILE A 159 -0.40 12.95 -3.01
N ASP A 160 -1.42 13.06 -2.16
CA ASP A 160 -2.40 14.15 -2.21
C ASP A 160 -2.07 15.21 -1.15
N ALA A 161 -1.06 16.01 -1.43
CA ALA A 161 -0.54 17.09 -0.57
C ALA A 161 -0.37 18.38 -1.36
N GLY A 162 -0.09 19.48 -0.65
CA GLY A 162 0.41 20.72 -1.24
C GLY A 162 1.82 20.57 -1.81
N PHE A 163 2.31 21.61 -2.48
CA PHE A 163 3.66 21.61 -3.04
C PHE A 163 4.72 21.57 -1.92
N ALA A 164 5.38 20.43 -1.78
CA ALA A 164 6.48 20.21 -0.84
C ALA A 164 7.42 19.15 -1.43
N PRO A 165 8.45 19.54 -2.18
CA PRO A 165 9.33 18.59 -2.87
C PRO A 165 10.21 17.82 -1.87
N HIS A 166 10.16 16.50 -1.94
CA HIS A 166 11.02 15.58 -1.20
C HIS A 166 11.92 14.83 -2.17
N ARG A 167 13.23 14.89 -1.95
CA ARG A 167 14.19 14.17 -2.78
C ARG A 167 14.28 12.71 -2.33
N LEU A 168 14.19 11.81 -3.30
CA LEU A 168 14.34 10.37 -3.09
C LEU A 168 15.61 9.88 -3.79
N GLN A 169 16.19 8.81 -3.26
CA GLN A 169 17.27 8.06 -3.86
C GLN A 169 16.72 6.75 -4.39
N LEU A 170 16.92 6.47 -5.67
CA LEU A 170 16.62 5.16 -6.26
C LEU A 170 17.61 4.12 -5.70
N THR A 171 17.08 3.04 -5.16
CA THR A 171 17.86 1.91 -4.61
C THR A 171 17.73 0.65 -5.45
N GLY A 172 16.72 0.56 -6.30
CA GLY A 172 16.54 -0.55 -7.22
C GLY A 172 15.44 -0.29 -8.23
N SER A 173 15.56 -0.92 -9.40
CA SER A 173 14.51 -0.91 -10.42
C SER A 173 14.50 -2.24 -11.16
N ARG A 174 13.31 -2.73 -11.54
CA ARG A 174 13.14 -3.93 -12.35
C ARG A 174 11.95 -3.76 -13.28
N ALA A 175 12.20 -3.86 -14.59
CA ALA A 175 11.16 -3.92 -15.60
C ALA A 175 10.64 -5.35 -15.75
N LEU A 176 9.34 -5.52 -15.92
CA LEU A 176 8.64 -6.77 -16.20
C LEU A 176 8.20 -6.81 -17.67
N GLN A 177 7.87 -8.00 -18.18
CA GLN A 177 7.42 -8.18 -19.58
C GLN A 177 6.08 -7.48 -19.84
N SER A 178 5.20 -7.38 -18.82
CA SER A 178 3.96 -6.59 -18.83
C SER A 178 4.18 -5.09 -19.02
N GLY A 179 5.43 -4.62 -18.98
CA GLY A 179 5.77 -3.19 -19.01
C GLY A 179 5.70 -2.50 -17.64
N VAL A 180 5.26 -3.20 -16.60
CA VAL A 180 5.33 -2.68 -15.22
C VAL A 180 6.79 -2.55 -14.79
N VAL A 181 7.12 -1.43 -14.14
CA VAL A 181 8.44 -1.22 -13.54
C VAL A 181 8.31 -1.15 -12.02
N LEU A 182 8.99 -2.05 -11.32
CA LEU A 182 9.12 -1.98 -9.85
C LEU A 182 10.24 -1.00 -9.53
N LEU A 183 9.92 0.06 -8.78
CA LEU A 183 10.86 1.11 -8.40
C LEU A 183 10.97 1.16 -6.88
N ASN A 184 12.19 1.04 -6.37
CA ASN A 184 12.48 1.12 -4.95
C ASN A 184 13.23 2.42 -4.66
N TYR A 185 12.70 3.22 -3.73
CA TYR A 185 13.31 4.47 -3.30
C TYR A 185 13.38 4.55 -1.77
N VAL A 186 14.32 5.34 -1.29
CA VAL A 186 14.39 5.80 0.10
C VAL A 186 14.45 7.32 0.14
N PRO A 187 13.98 7.98 1.21
CA PRO A 187 14.22 9.40 1.42
C PRO A 187 15.72 9.69 1.37
N ARG A 188 16.10 10.74 0.64
CA ARG A 188 17.50 11.18 0.61
C ARG A 188 17.78 11.99 1.88
N ALA A 189 18.82 11.61 2.61
CA ALA A 189 19.30 12.43 3.71
C ALA A 189 19.62 13.85 3.21
N THR A 190 19.14 14.85 3.91
CA THR A 190 19.45 16.28 3.68
C THR A 190 20.85 16.60 4.16
#